data_d9ff2a654c98bc9fa6f49b1a65a483d2
#
_entry.id   d9ff2a654c98bc9fa6f49b1a65a483d2
#
_cell.length_a   1.000
_cell.length_b   1.000
_cell.length_c   1.000
_cell.angle_alpha   90.00
_cell.angle_beta   90.00
_cell.angle_gamma   90.00
#
_symmetry.space_group_name_H-M   'P 1'
#
loop_
_entity.id
_entity.type
_entity.pdbx_description
1 polymer ?
#
loop_
_entity_poly.entity_id
_entity_poly.type
_entity_poly.pdbx_seq_one_letter_code
_entity_poly.pdbx_strand_id
1 'polypeptide(L)'
;MGEIRLVNGTRIKLFSGDEPERLRGPQHHGAWVDELGSFRYEDAWEQLQFGLRLGDKPRIVVTTTPRPKPLIRKLLARKDGSVVVTRGTTFDNRANLAPSALAELLARYDGTRLGRQELFGELLEDVEGALWTLALIEEHRLQQTLSQTIRTVVAVDPAVTDTGGETGIIVCSKDANAHGYVHADYSLRGTPDQWARRVVAAYDEWEADAVVVEINQGGQMVAQTLRTVRPNLPIREVRASQGKRVRAEPISAMYEQGRIHHVGVFEELETQLTTWTPEDGKSPDRLDALVWGMSELLQHSGASAFLNAYAKLCSCGFPNRHADTVCGSCGLGLTA
;
A
#
# COMPACT_ATOMS: atom_id res chain seq x y z
N MET A 1 2.76 -34.94 -16.58
CA MET A 1 1.63 -34.46 -17.39
C MET A 1 0.43 -35.37 -17.12
N GLY A 2 -0.66 -34.81 -16.61
CA GLY A 2 -1.89 -35.59 -16.35
C GLY A 2 -2.79 -35.60 -17.59
N GLU A 3 -3.51 -36.72 -17.82
CA GLU A 3 -4.53 -36.83 -18.84
C GLU A 3 -5.78 -37.51 -18.25
N ILE A 4 -6.95 -36.93 -18.51
CA ILE A 4 -8.24 -37.47 -18.16
C ILE A 4 -8.92 -37.84 -19.47
N ARG A 5 -9.46 -39.09 -19.55
CA ARG A 5 -10.24 -39.55 -20.69
C ARG A 5 -11.69 -39.79 -20.28
N LEU A 6 -12.58 -39.08 -20.97
CA LEU A 6 -14.01 -39.25 -20.77
C LEU A 6 -14.57 -40.41 -21.59
N VAL A 7 -15.73 -40.94 -21.18
CA VAL A 7 -16.38 -42.06 -21.84
C VAL A 7 -16.77 -41.80 -23.30
N ASN A 8 -16.96 -40.53 -23.67
CA ASN A 8 -17.26 -40.07 -25.04
C ASN A 8 -16.01 -39.87 -25.92
N GLY A 9 -14.81 -40.29 -25.44
CA GLY A 9 -13.55 -40.17 -26.16
C GLY A 9 -12.84 -38.80 -26.01
N THR A 10 -13.42 -37.84 -25.31
CA THR A 10 -12.77 -36.53 -25.02
C THR A 10 -11.55 -36.76 -24.16
N ARG A 11 -10.45 -36.06 -24.50
CA ARG A 11 -9.21 -36.07 -23.73
C ARG A 11 -8.95 -34.69 -23.16
N ILE A 12 -8.75 -34.62 -21.84
CA ILE A 12 -8.40 -33.43 -21.11
C ILE A 12 -6.95 -33.56 -20.65
N LYS A 13 -6.08 -32.67 -21.09
CA LYS A 13 -4.66 -32.62 -20.69
C LYS A 13 -4.48 -31.53 -19.64
N LEU A 14 -3.74 -31.87 -18.59
CA LEU A 14 -3.42 -30.92 -17.49
C LEU A 14 -2.02 -30.36 -17.69
N PHE A 15 -1.92 -29.03 -17.62
CA PHE A 15 -0.68 -28.29 -17.73
C PHE A 15 -0.51 -27.35 -16.54
N SER A 16 0.74 -27.04 -16.18
CA SER A 16 1.06 -25.97 -15.23
C SER A 16 1.34 -24.68 -15.97
N GLY A 17 0.86 -23.55 -15.45
CA GLY A 17 1.21 -22.22 -15.93
C GLY A 17 2.68 -21.84 -15.71
N ASP A 18 3.38 -22.55 -14.79
CA ASP A 18 4.80 -22.34 -14.50
C ASP A 18 5.75 -23.01 -15.52
N GLU A 19 5.20 -23.81 -16.43
CA GLU A 19 5.98 -24.53 -17.47
C GLU A 19 5.48 -24.18 -18.88
N PRO A 20 5.67 -22.92 -19.36
CA PRO A 20 5.15 -22.44 -20.66
C PRO A 20 5.55 -23.31 -21.85
N GLU A 21 6.77 -23.84 -21.86
CA GLU A 21 7.29 -24.66 -22.94
C GLU A 21 6.51 -25.98 -23.16
N ARG A 22 5.84 -26.47 -22.11
CA ARG A 22 4.98 -27.67 -22.23
C ARG A 22 3.66 -27.41 -22.97
N LEU A 23 3.24 -26.15 -23.04
CA LEU A 23 2.08 -25.72 -23.83
C LEU A 23 2.41 -25.57 -25.32
N ARG A 24 3.69 -25.56 -25.67
CA ARG A 24 4.15 -25.48 -27.04
C ARG A 24 4.00 -26.84 -27.74
N GLY A 25 3.29 -26.85 -28.86
CA GLY A 25 3.11 -28.03 -29.70
C GLY A 25 1.76 -28.73 -29.55
N PRO A 26 1.21 -29.00 -28.36
CA PRO A 26 -0.13 -29.56 -28.23
C PRO A 26 -1.18 -28.66 -28.91
N GLN A 27 -2.23 -29.33 -29.49
CA GLN A 27 -3.35 -28.64 -30.13
C GLN A 27 -4.65 -28.92 -29.37
N HIS A 28 -5.52 -27.92 -29.28
CA HIS A 28 -6.72 -27.98 -28.45
C HIS A 28 -7.96 -27.44 -29.17
N HIS A 29 -9.13 -28.03 -28.90
CA HIS A 29 -10.46 -27.52 -29.26
C HIS A 29 -10.93 -26.41 -28.31
N GLY A 30 -10.47 -26.47 -27.08
CA GLY A 30 -10.77 -25.52 -26.04
C GLY A 30 -9.80 -25.63 -24.88
N ALA A 31 -9.78 -24.65 -24.01
CA ALA A 31 -9.01 -24.65 -22.78
C ALA A 31 -9.81 -24.02 -21.63
N TRP A 32 -9.56 -24.53 -20.43
CA TRP A 32 -9.93 -23.85 -19.21
C TRP A 32 -8.65 -23.44 -18.49
N VAL A 33 -8.54 -22.15 -18.21
CA VAL A 33 -7.42 -21.56 -17.48
C VAL A 33 -7.94 -21.12 -16.13
N ASP A 34 -7.44 -21.76 -15.09
CA ASP A 34 -7.80 -21.45 -13.74
C ASP A 34 -6.76 -20.50 -13.12
N GLU A 35 -7.23 -19.47 -12.41
CA GLU A 35 -6.41 -18.47 -11.74
C GLU A 35 -5.36 -17.78 -12.65
N LEU A 36 -5.78 -17.32 -13.84
CA LEU A 36 -4.89 -16.60 -14.79
C LEU A 36 -4.14 -15.44 -14.13
N GLY A 37 -4.78 -14.72 -13.21
CA GLY A 37 -4.16 -13.64 -12.43
C GLY A 37 -2.98 -14.09 -11.55
N SER A 38 -2.85 -15.39 -11.28
CA SER A 38 -1.74 -15.97 -10.51
C SER A 38 -0.57 -16.43 -11.37
N PHE A 39 -0.71 -16.51 -12.69
CA PHE A 39 0.35 -16.98 -13.59
C PHE A 39 1.62 -16.11 -13.42
N ARG A 40 2.74 -16.79 -13.22
CA ARG A 40 4.05 -16.14 -13.10
C ARG A 40 4.57 -15.63 -14.44
N TYR A 41 4.28 -16.35 -15.55
CA TYR A 41 4.79 -16.08 -16.89
C TYR A 41 3.64 -15.83 -17.86
N GLU A 42 3.63 -14.70 -18.55
CA GLU A 42 2.64 -14.40 -19.60
C GLU A 42 2.81 -15.32 -20.82
N ASP A 43 4.00 -15.83 -21.07
CA ASP A 43 4.31 -16.78 -22.15
C ASP A 43 3.41 -18.02 -22.12
N ALA A 44 2.98 -18.48 -20.93
CA ALA A 44 2.06 -19.59 -20.81
C ALA A 44 0.72 -19.31 -21.49
N TRP A 45 0.22 -18.09 -21.39
CA TRP A 45 -0.99 -17.65 -22.09
C TRP A 45 -0.80 -17.62 -23.61
N GLU A 46 0.33 -17.07 -24.08
CA GLU A 46 0.64 -16.98 -25.52
C GLU A 46 0.79 -18.38 -26.14
N GLN A 47 1.54 -19.28 -25.49
CA GLN A 47 1.71 -20.65 -25.98
C GLN A 47 0.38 -21.42 -26.03
N LEU A 48 -0.49 -21.23 -25.03
CA LEU A 48 -1.83 -21.82 -25.04
C LEU A 48 -2.65 -21.31 -26.24
N GLN A 49 -2.63 -20.01 -26.53
CA GLN A 49 -3.34 -19.41 -27.67
C GLN A 49 -2.85 -19.99 -28.99
N PHE A 50 -1.54 -20.18 -29.15
CA PHE A 50 -0.98 -20.83 -30.34
C PHE A 50 -1.45 -22.26 -30.51
N GLY A 51 -1.73 -22.99 -29.43
CA GLY A 51 -2.26 -24.36 -29.44
C GLY A 51 -3.75 -24.44 -29.75
N LEU A 52 -4.50 -23.37 -29.65
CA LEU A 52 -5.97 -23.35 -29.79
C LEU A 52 -6.38 -23.32 -31.27
N ARG A 53 -6.33 -24.48 -31.96
CA ARG A 53 -6.43 -24.59 -33.42
C ARG A 53 -7.43 -25.65 -33.91
N LEU A 54 -8.01 -26.44 -33.02
CA LEU A 54 -8.88 -27.55 -33.42
C LEU A 54 -10.35 -27.14 -33.35
N GLY A 55 -11.14 -27.65 -34.29
CA GLY A 55 -12.58 -27.34 -34.40
C GLY A 55 -12.87 -25.98 -35.02
N ASP A 56 -14.17 -25.71 -35.26
CA ASP A 56 -14.61 -24.53 -35.99
C ASP A 56 -14.55 -23.24 -35.12
N LYS A 57 -14.70 -23.37 -33.82
CA LYS A 57 -14.73 -22.23 -32.89
C LYS A 57 -14.02 -22.59 -31.57
N PRO A 58 -12.69 -22.70 -31.58
CA PRO A 58 -11.97 -22.95 -30.34
C PRO A 58 -12.15 -21.81 -29.34
N ARG A 59 -12.30 -22.15 -28.05
CA ARG A 59 -12.59 -21.17 -26.99
C ARG A 59 -11.73 -21.40 -25.77
N ILE A 60 -11.45 -20.33 -25.06
CA ILE A 60 -10.84 -20.37 -23.73
C ILE A 60 -11.87 -19.87 -22.71
N VAL A 61 -12.04 -20.61 -21.63
CA VAL A 61 -12.71 -20.16 -20.42
C VAL A 61 -11.62 -19.80 -19.42
N VAL A 62 -11.70 -18.62 -18.84
CA VAL A 62 -10.77 -18.15 -17.81
C VAL A 62 -11.54 -17.90 -16.54
N THR A 63 -11.06 -18.47 -15.44
CA THR A 63 -11.47 -18.14 -14.09
C THR A 63 -10.32 -17.45 -13.39
N THR A 64 -10.58 -16.37 -12.68
CA THR A 64 -9.54 -15.65 -11.91
C THR A 64 -10.15 -14.67 -10.93
N THR A 65 -9.54 -14.55 -9.78
CA THR A 65 -9.64 -13.34 -8.97
C THR A 65 -8.93 -12.22 -9.74
N PRO A 66 -9.56 -11.07 -9.96
CA PRO A 66 -8.96 -10.01 -10.78
C PRO A 66 -7.77 -9.39 -10.07
N ARG A 67 -6.60 -9.56 -10.66
CA ARG A 67 -5.36 -8.89 -10.25
C ARG A 67 -4.93 -7.90 -11.33
N PRO A 68 -4.33 -6.75 -10.97
CA PRO A 68 -3.99 -5.67 -11.92
C PRO A 68 -2.77 -5.99 -12.80
N LYS A 69 -2.70 -7.22 -13.32
CA LYS A 69 -1.63 -7.64 -14.25
C LYS A 69 -1.88 -7.12 -15.66
N PRO A 70 -0.82 -6.81 -16.44
CA PRO A 70 -0.94 -6.32 -17.79
C PRO A 70 -1.82 -7.19 -18.69
N LEU A 71 -1.70 -8.51 -18.57
CA LEU A 71 -2.50 -9.47 -19.34
C LEU A 71 -4.00 -9.35 -19.00
N ILE A 72 -4.37 -9.27 -17.71
CA ILE A 72 -5.77 -9.13 -17.28
C ILE A 72 -6.33 -7.81 -17.80
N ARG A 73 -5.58 -6.70 -17.67
CA ARG A 73 -5.98 -5.39 -18.22
C ARG A 73 -6.20 -5.43 -19.73
N LYS A 74 -5.28 -6.06 -20.49
CA LYS A 74 -5.43 -6.24 -21.96
C LYS A 74 -6.69 -7.03 -22.32
N LEU A 75 -7.01 -8.08 -21.57
CA LEU A 75 -8.24 -8.87 -21.80
C LEU A 75 -9.50 -8.07 -21.49
N LEU A 76 -9.55 -7.37 -20.35
CA LEU A 76 -10.69 -6.56 -19.95
C LEU A 76 -10.92 -5.33 -20.85
N ALA A 77 -9.86 -4.80 -21.45
CA ALA A 77 -9.92 -3.65 -22.37
C ALA A 77 -10.47 -4.00 -23.76
N ARG A 78 -10.58 -5.31 -24.13
CA ARG A 78 -11.09 -5.72 -25.43
C ARG A 78 -12.57 -5.43 -25.56
N LYS A 79 -12.96 -4.63 -26.57
CA LYS A 79 -14.35 -4.27 -26.87
C LYS A 79 -14.82 -4.81 -28.22
N ASP A 80 -14.02 -5.65 -28.87
CA ASP A 80 -14.27 -6.22 -30.20
C ASP A 80 -15.20 -7.46 -30.17
N GLY A 81 -15.75 -7.79 -29.01
CA GLY A 81 -16.59 -8.98 -28.84
C GLY A 81 -15.83 -10.30 -28.74
N SER A 82 -14.51 -10.27 -28.83
CA SER A 82 -13.67 -11.49 -28.70
C SER A 82 -13.57 -11.97 -27.24
N VAL A 83 -13.81 -11.09 -26.28
CA VAL A 83 -13.83 -11.40 -24.84
C VAL A 83 -15.18 -11.04 -24.24
N VAL A 84 -15.78 -12.00 -23.57
CA VAL A 84 -17.00 -11.81 -22.76
C VAL A 84 -16.60 -11.92 -21.30
N VAL A 85 -16.89 -10.88 -20.52
CA VAL A 85 -16.56 -10.83 -19.09
C VAL A 85 -17.83 -11.02 -18.28
N THR A 86 -17.83 -12.03 -17.40
CA THR A 86 -18.84 -12.19 -16.35
C THR A 86 -18.19 -11.97 -15.00
N ARG A 87 -18.93 -11.42 -14.06
CA ARG A 87 -18.47 -11.20 -12.69
C ARG A 87 -19.41 -11.93 -11.73
N GLY A 88 -18.82 -12.44 -10.67
CA GLY A 88 -19.55 -13.04 -9.56
C GLY A 88 -18.82 -12.71 -8.27
N THR A 89 -19.58 -12.58 -7.20
CA THR A 89 -19.07 -12.36 -5.86
C THR A 89 -19.09 -13.66 -5.06
N THR A 90 -18.36 -13.73 -3.96
CA THR A 90 -18.45 -14.82 -3.00
C THR A 90 -19.90 -15.00 -2.50
N PHE A 91 -20.65 -13.89 -2.40
CA PHE A 91 -22.05 -13.92 -1.95
C PHE A 91 -23.01 -14.53 -2.97
N ASP A 92 -22.74 -14.39 -4.25
CA ASP A 92 -23.53 -15.04 -5.31
C ASP A 92 -23.40 -16.56 -5.22
N ASN A 93 -22.26 -17.06 -4.72
CA ASN A 93 -21.98 -18.49 -4.55
C ASN A 93 -22.24 -19.01 -3.12
N ARG A 94 -22.79 -18.20 -2.23
CA ARG A 94 -22.96 -18.54 -0.80
C ARG A 94 -23.70 -19.85 -0.54
N ALA A 95 -24.63 -20.23 -1.43
CA ALA A 95 -25.39 -21.47 -1.29
C ALA A 95 -24.53 -22.73 -1.42
N ASN A 96 -23.36 -22.62 -2.08
CA ASN A 96 -22.41 -23.71 -2.29
C ASN A 96 -21.23 -23.67 -1.30
N LEU A 97 -21.17 -22.69 -0.43
CA LEU A 97 -20.11 -22.53 0.57
C LEU A 97 -20.57 -23.03 1.94
N ALA A 98 -19.65 -23.68 2.66
CA ALA A 98 -19.90 -24.02 4.05
C ALA A 98 -20.11 -22.73 4.87
N PRO A 99 -21.16 -22.63 5.70
CA PRO A 99 -21.43 -21.41 6.49
C PRO A 99 -20.25 -20.97 7.36
N SER A 100 -19.52 -21.93 7.96
CA SER A 100 -18.32 -21.63 8.75
C SER A 100 -17.19 -21.01 7.93
N ALA A 101 -16.96 -21.52 6.71
CA ALA A 101 -15.94 -20.98 5.80
C ALA A 101 -16.30 -19.55 5.36
N LEU A 102 -17.57 -19.29 5.05
CA LEU A 102 -18.04 -17.95 4.71
C LEU A 102 -17.87 -16.99 5.89
N ALA A 103 -18.24 -17.41 7.11
CA ALA A 103 -18.08 -16.60 8.31
C ALA A 103 -16.60 -16.25 8.58
N GLU A 104 -15.69 -17.20 8.39
CA GLU A 104 -14.24 -16.97 8.54
C GLU A 104 -13.70 -16.01 7.49
N LEU A 105 -14.10 -16.17 6.22
CA LEU A 105 -13.72 -15.25 5.15
C LEU A 105 -14.21 -13.83 5.42
N LEU A 106 -15.45 -13.66 5.88
CA LEU A 106 -15.99 -12.36 6.24
C LEU A 106 -15.25 -11.77 7.44
N ALA A 107 -15.05 -12.53 8.51
CA ALA A 107 -14.33 -12.06 9.69
C ALA A 107 -12.90 -11.57 9.36
N ARG A 108 -12.29 -12.15 8.33
CA ARG A 108 -10.91 -11.83 7.93
C ARG A 108 -10.83 -10.69 6.91
N TYR A 109 -11.77 -10.59 5.99
CA TYR A 109 -11.65 -9.73 4.81
C TYR A 109 -12.74 -8.68 4.67
N ASP A 110 -13.85 -8.76 5.43
CA ASP A 110 -14.94 -7.79 5.32
C ASP A 110 -14.46 -6.39 5.69
N GLY A 111 -14.83 -5.40 4.87
CA GLY A 111 -14.38 -4.02 5.02
C GLY A 111 -12.92 -3.78 4.60
N THR A 112 -12.17 -4.80 4.16
CA THR A 112 -10.80 -4.61 3.68
C THR A 112 -10.75 -4.41 2.17
N ARG A 113 -9.74 -3.69 1.68
CA ARG A 113 -9.51 -3.53 0.25
C ARG A 113 -9.23 -4.88 -0.44
N LEU A 114 -8.49 -5.78 0.23
CA LEU A 114 -8.29 -7.15 -0.25
C LEU A 114 -9.61 -7.92 -0.30
N GLY A 115 -10.52 -7.67 0.67
CA GLY A 115 -11.87 -8.23 0.65
C GLY A 115 -12.67 -7.78 -0.57
N ARG A 116 -12.54 -6.55 -1.02
CA ARG A 116 -13.16 -6.07 -2.26
C ARG A 116 -12.67 -6.87 -3.48
N GLN A 117 -11.39 -7.19 -3.53
CA GLN A 117 -10.84 -8.05 -4.59
C GLN A 117 -11.31 -9.51 -4.45
N GLU A 118 -11.15 -10.12 -3.27
CA GLU A 118 -11.38 -11.55 -3.05
C GLU A 118 -12.87 -11.90 -2.87
N LEU A 119 -13.67 -11.05 -2.20
CA LEU A 119 -15.09 -11.31 -1.95
C LEU A 119 -16.00 -10.76 -3.05
N PHE A 120 -15.66 -9.60 -3.61
CA PHE A 120 -16.51 -8.93 -4.61
C PHE A 120 -15.96 -8.99 -6.04
N GLY A 121 -14.79 -9.56 -6.26
CA GLY A 121 -14.18 -9.70 -7.59
C GLY A 121 -13.86 -8.35 -8.23
N GLU A 122 -13.52 -7.33 -7.43
CA GLU A 122 -13.13 -6.02 -7.93
C GLU A 122 -11.68 -6.02 -8.40
N LEU A 123 -11.41 -5.40 -9.56
CA LEU A 123 -10.04 -5.16 -10.01
C LEU A 123 -9.51 -3.91 -9.28
N LEU A 124 -8.67 -4.13 -8.29
CA LEU A 124 -7.97 -3.05 -7.59
C LEU A 124 -6.63 -2.81 -8.28
N GLU A 125 -6.35 -1.56 -8.60
CA GLU A 125 -5.13 -1.22 -9.33
C GLU A 125 -4.12 -0.56 -8.40
N ASP A 126 -2.93 -1.16 -8.28
CA ASP A 126 -1.71 -0.46 -7.91
C ASP A 126 -1.15 0.15 -9.20
N VAL A 127 -0.76 1.41 -9.16
CA VAL A 127 -0.20 2.08 -10.34
C VAL A 127 1.28 1.71 -10.45
N GLU A 128 1.72 1.35 -11.66
CA GLU A 128 3.14 1.10 -11.92
C GLU A 128 3.96 2.37 -11.59
N GLY A 129 4.98 2.22 -10.75
CA GLY A 129 5.78 3.33 -10.25
C GLY A 129 5.28 3.94 -8.93
N ALA A 130 4.12 3.50 -8.40
CA ALA A 130 3.72 3.87 -7.05
C ALA A 130 4.72 3.32 -6.02
N LEU A 131 4.98 4.09 -4.96
CA LEU A 131 5.93 3.68 -3.92
C LEU A 131 5.38 2.59 -3.00
N TRP A 132 4.07 2.45 -2.90
CA TRP A 132 3.40 1.43 -2.08
C TRP A 132 2.55 0.53 -2.95
N THR A 133 2.47 -0.74 -2.56
CA THR A 133 1.52 -1.71 -3.13
C THR A 133 0.50 -2.13 -2.09
N LEU A 134 -0.70 -2.49 -2.53
CA LEU A 134 -1.71 -3.02 -1.60
C LEU A 134 -1.21 -4.27 -0.89
N ALA A 135 -0.49 -5.15 -1.61
CA ALA A 135 0.08 -6.36 -1.03
C ALA A 135 1.01 -6.06 0.14
N LEU A 136 1.86 -5.04 0.02
CA LEU A 136 2.79 -4.63 1.08
C LEU A 136 2.05 -4.10 2.33
N ILE A 137 0.99 -3.30 2.13
CA ILE A 137 0.18 -2.78 3.24
C ILE A 137 -0.54 -3.93 3.95
N GLU A 138 -1.12 -4.88 3.21
CA GLU A 138 -1.83 -6.03 3.77
C GLU A 138 -0.92 -7.02 4.52
N GLU A 139 0.29 -7.24 4.01
CA GLU A 139 1.28 -8.12 4.67
C GLU A 139 1.59 -7.68 6.10
N HIS A 140 1.59 -6.36 6.33
CA HIS A 140 1.95 -5.77 7.62
C HIS A 140 0.77 -5.13 8.35
N ARG A 141 -0.47 -5.38 7.92
CA ARG A 141 -1.68 -4.91 8.61
C ARG A 141 -1.88 -5.61 9.93
N LEU A 142 -2.35 -4.88 10.93
CA LEU A 142 -2.61 -5.36 12.28
C LEU A 142 -4.04 -5.05 12.72
N GLN A 143 -4.53 -5.81 13.70
CA GLN A 143 -5.78 -5.51 14.41
C GLN A 143 -5.53 -4.66 15.67
N GLN A 144 -4.31 -4.71 16.19
CA GLN A 144 -3.85 -3.92 17.33
C GLN A 144 -2.33 -3.71 17.22
N THR A 145 -1.79 -2.75 17.96
CA THR A 145 -0.36 -2.49 18.00
C THR A 145 0.43 -3.69 18.56
N LEU A 146 1.65 -3.90 18.05
CA LEU A 146 2.54 -4.98 18.50
C LEU A 146 2.99 -4.80 19.96
N SER A 147 3.11 -3.54 20.39
CA SER A 147 3.51 -3.17 21.75
C SER A 147 2.88 -1.84 22.15
N GLN A 148 3.06 -1.46 23.42
CA GLN A 148 2.57 -0.17 23.90
C GLN A 148 3.21 0.99 23.14
N THR A 149 2.38 1.91 22.68
CA THR A 149 2.84 3.13 22.01
C THR A 149 3.42 4.12 23.02
N ILE A 150 4.50 4.76 22.66
CA ILE A 150 5.23 5.72 23.50
C ILE A 150 5.07 7.17 23.04
N ARG A 151 4.58 7.39 21.81
CA ARG A 151 4.30 8.72 21.27
C ARG A 151 3.21 8.62 20.20
N THR A 152 2.24 9.51 20.27
CA THR A 152 1.13 9.62 19.31
C THR A 152 1.07 11.04 18.75
N VAL A 153 0.85 11.19 17.45
CA VAL A 153 0.70 12.49 16.80
C VAL A 153 -0.51 12.50 15.86
N VAL A 154 -1.11 13.66 15.70
CA VAL A 154 -2.08 13.94 14.65
C VAL A 154 -1.36 14.73 13.55
N ALA A 155 -1.15 14.13 12.40
CA ALA A 155 -0.48 14.77 11.28
C ALA A 155 -1.50 15.41 10.33
N VAL A 156 -1.21 16.63 9.88
CA VAL A 156 -2.13 17.44 9.10
C VAL A 156 -1.43 18.01 7.87
N ASP A 157 -1.98 17.72 6.70
CA ASP A 157 -1.67 18.42 5.44
C ASP A 157 -2.88 19.24 5.01
N PRO A 158 -2.88 20.57 5.28
CA PRO A 158 -4.06 21.39 5.05
C PRO A 158 -4.21 21.77 3.59
N ALA A 159 -5.45 21.72 3.08
CA ALA A 159 -5.80 22.33 1.81
C ALA A 159 -5.67 23.87 1.90
N VAL A 160 -4.74 24.44 1.14
CA VAL A 160 -4.47 25.89 1.11
C VAL A 160 -5.38 26.64 0.12
N THR A 161 -6.35 25.98 -0.51
CA THR A 161 -7.21 26.59 -1.55
C THR A 161 -8.60 26.91 -1.02
N ASP A 162 -9.08 28.12 -1.30
CA ASP A 162 -10.45 28.61 -0.99
C ASP A 162 -11.58 27.80 -1.68
N THR A 163 -11.23 26.83 -2.53
CA THR A 163 -12.15 26.05 -3.37
C THR A 163 -12.47 24.66 -2.82
N GLY A 164 -12.26 24.40 -1.52
CA GLY A 164 -12.69 23.15 -0.89
C GLY A 164 -11.80 21.94 -1.21
N GLY A 165 -10.49 22.11 -1.18
CA GLY A 165 -9.52 21.00 -1.20
C GLY A 165 -9.72 20.07 -0.01
N GLU A 166 -9.19 18.86 -0.10
CA GLU A 166 -9.18 17.91 1.00
C GLU A 166 -8.06 18.26 1.98
N THR A 167 -8.34 18.19 3.28
CA THR A 167 -7.31 18.29 4.32
C THR A 167 -6.99 16.89 4.80
N GLY A 168 -5.73 16.45 4.64
CA GLY A 168 -5.25 15.18 5.18
C GLY A 168 -5.09 15.27 6.70
N ILE A 169 -5.71 14.35 7.45
CA ILE A 169 -5.63 14.27 8.92
C ILE A 169 -5.44 12.81 9.31
N ILE A 170 -4.21 12.44 9.65
CA ILE A 170 -3.85 11.06 9.96
C ILE A 170 -3.33 10.96 11.39
N VAL A 171 -3.85 9.99 12.15
CA VAL A 171 -3.34 9.68 13.49
C VAL A 171 -2.29 8.59 13.39
N CYS A 172 -1.09 8.91 13.86
CA CYS A 172 0.05 8.00 13.86
C CYS A 172 0.66 7.89 15.25
N SER A 173 1.20 6.70 15.56
CA SER A 173 2.00 6.51 16.78
C SER A 173 3.26 5.71 16.50
N LYS A 174 4.15 5.65 17.49
CA LYS A 174 5.29 4.72 17.52
C LYS A 174 5.40 4.01 18.84
N ASP A 175 6.03 2.83 18.82
CA ASP A 175 6.44 2.10 20.01
C ASP A 175 7.93 2.30 20.35
N ALA A 176 8.38 1.65 21.42
CA ALA A 176 9.78 1.70 21.87
C ALA A 176 10.75 1.00 20.89
N ASN A 177 10.26 0.10 20.05
CA ASN A 177 11.05 -0.63 19.05
C ASN A 177 11.15 0.10 17.71
N ALA A 178 10.64 1.33 17.64
CA ALA A 178 10.58 2.16 16.44
C ALA A 178 9.70 1.55 15.32
N HIS A 179 8.65 0.82 15.68
CA HIS A 179 7.54 0.54 14.78
C HIS A 179 6.56 1.71 14.78
N GLY A 180 6.11 2.08 13.58
CA GLY A 180 5.09 3.10 13.35
C GLY A 180 3.72 2.47 13.14
N TYR A 181 2.68 3.12 13.62
CA TYR A 181 1.30 2.65 13.51
C TYR A 181 0.40 3.75 12.97
N VAL A 182 -0.43 3.43 11.99
CA VAL A 182 -1.51 4.29 11.49
C VAL A 182 -2.79 3.82 12.19
N HIS A 183 -3.47 4.73 12.90
CA HIS A 183 -4.63 4.40 13.72
C HIS A 183 -5.95 4.90 13.17
N ALA A 184 -5.94 6.06 12.53
CA ALA A 184 -7.15 6.67 11.99
C ALA A 184 -6.85 7.62 10.83
N ASP A 185 -7.79 7.69 9.90
CA ASP A 185 -7.89 8.69 8.83
C ASP A 185 -9.13 9.54 9.07
N TYR A 186 -8.91 10.78 9.48
CA TYR A 186 -9.95 11.78 9.75
C TYR A 186 -9.99 12.89 8.70
N SER A 187 -9.36 12.64 7.56
CA SER A 187 -9.30 13.60 6.46
C SER A 187 -10.69 13.98 5.98
N LEU A 188 -10.86 15.24 5.60
CA LEU A 188 -12.14 15.74 5.13
C LEU A 188 -11.99 16.90 4.14
N ARG A 189 -13.04 17.12 3.38
CA ARG A 189 -13.25 18.35 2.62
C ARG A 189 -14.11 19.29 3.46
N GLY A 190 -13.61 20.45 3.78
CA GLY A 190 -14.33 21.37 4.66
C GLY A 190 -13.67 22.75 4.78
N THR A 191 -14.35 23.62 5.50
CA THR A 191 -13.85 24.95 5.82
C THR A 191 -12.70 24.88 6.83
N PRO A 192 -11.87 25.92 6.96
CA PRO A 192 -10.81 25.99 7.96
C PRO A 192 -11.28 25.70 9.39
N ASP A 193 -12.44 26.17 9.80
CA ASP A 193 -13.01 25.86 11.13
C ASP A 193 -13.38 24.38 11.27
N GLN A 194 -13.93 23.78 10.23
CA GLN A 194 -14.35 22.35 10.27
C GLN A 194 -13.16 21.41 10.42
N TRP A 195 -12.12 21.54 9.58
CA TRP A 195 -10.96 20.68 9.72
C TRP A 195 -10.18 20.95 11.00
N ALA A 196 -10.09 22.21 11.46
CA ALA A 196 -9.40 22.53 12.71
C ALA A 196 -10.11 21.88 13.92
N ARG A 197 -11.44 21.92 13.97
CA ARG A 197 -12.22 21.21 15.01
C ARG A 197 -12.02 19.71 14.93
N ARG A 198 -11.93 19.14 13.72
CA ARG A 198 -11.67 17.70 13.57
C ARG A 198 -10.29 17.31 14.06
N VAL A 199 -9.27 18.11 13.77
CA VAL A 199 -7.89 17.92 14.29
C VAL A 199 -7.88 17.95 15.82
N VAL A 200 -8.53 18.96 16.43
CA VAL A 200 -8.60 19.06 17.89
C VAL A 200 -9.36 17.89 18.50
N ALA A 201 -10.46 17.45 17.88
CA ALA A 201 -11.20 16.27 18.33
C ALA A 201 -10.35 14.98 18.25
N ALA A 202 -9.62 14.79 17.14
CA ALA A 202 -8.69 13.67 17.00
C ALA A 202 -7.54 13.72 18.03
N TYR A 203 -7.00 14.92 18.30
CA TYR A 203 -5.99 15.11 19.32
C TYR A 203 -6.46 14.67 20.71
N ASP A 204 -7.70 15.05 21.09
CA ASP A 204 -8.28 14.69 22.37
C ASP A 204 -8.68 13.21 22.43
N GLU A 205 -9.27 12.66 21.37
CA GLU A 205 -9.71 11.26 21.28
C GLU A 205 -8.53 10.29 21.43
N TRP A 206 -7.39 10.62 20.84
CA TRP A 206 -6.20 9.77 20.85
C TRP A 206 -5.17 10.15 21.90
N GLU A 207 -5.49 11.09 22.77
CA GLU A 207 -4.56 11.63 23.79
C GLU A 207 -3.17 11.92 23.17
N ALA A 208 -3.18 12.55 21.98
CA ALA A 208 -1.97 12.74 21.21
C ALA A 208 -0.99 13.72 21.87
N ASP A 209 0.30 13.52 21.68
CA ASP A 209 1.34 14.38 22.24
C ASP A 209 1.49 15.71 21.50
N ALA A 210 1.22 15.70 20.19
CA ALA A 210 1.33 16.90 19.36
C ALA A 210 0.49 16.78 18.07
N VAL A 211 0.22 17.95 17.48
CA VAL A 211 -0.27 18.08 16.11
C VAL A 211 0.90 18.48 15.22
N VAL A 212 1.17 17.65 14.19
CA VAL A 212 2.24 17.92 13.20
C VAL A 212 1.60 18.56 11.98
N VAL A 213 2.06 19.76 11.61
CA VAL A 213 1.45 20.55 10.55
C VAL A 213 2.52 20.99 9.54
N GLU A 214 2.28 20.72 8.25
CA GLU A 214 3.10 21.29 7.19
C GLU A 214 2.83 22.80 7.06
N ILE A 215 3.89 23.59 7.17
CA ILE A 215 3.83 25.04 6.98
C ILE A 215 4.63 25.48 5.74
N ASN A 216 4.05 25.26 4.56
CA ASN A 216 4.52 25.90 3.33
C ASN A 216 3.87 27.28 3.15
N GLN A 217 3.69 27.76 1.93
CA GLN A 217 2.99 29.02 1.67
C GLN A 217 1.61 29.04 2.35
N GLY A 218 1.44 29.87 3.38
CA GLY A 218 0.20 29.95 4.18
C GLY A 218 0.24 29.27 5.56
N GLY A 219 1.33 28.60 5.94
CA GLY A 219 1.41 27.78 7.16
C GLY A 219 1.20 28.49 8.48
N GLN A 220 1.51 29.79 8.59
CA GLN A 220 1.15 30.58 9.77
C GLN A 220 -0.37 30.64 9.96
N MET A 221 -1.14 30.71 8.88
CA MET A 221 -2.61 30.66 8.91
C MET A 221 -3.13 29.35 9.50
N VAL A 222 -2.52 28.22 9.13
CA VAL A 222 -2.93 26.89 9.63
C VAL A 222 -2.76 26.77 11.13
N ALA A 223 -1.56 27.10 11.64
CA ALA A 223 -1.29 27.11 13.07
C ALA A 223 -2.20 28.10 13.81
N GLN A 224 -2.45 29.28 13.23
CA GLN A 224 -3.37 30.28 13.77
C GLN A 224 -4.80 29.73 13.84
N THR A 225 -5.30 29.09 12.79
CA THR A 225 -6.65 28.49 12.77
C THR A 225 -6.81 27.44 13.86
N LEU A 226 -5.83 26.55 14.02
CA LEU A 226 -5.82 25.58 15.11
C LEU A 226 -5.83 26.24 16.49
N ARG A 227 -4.99 27.27 16.71
CA ARG A 227 -4.94 28.01 17.98
C ARG A 227 -6.21 28.82 18.27
N THR A 228 -6.98 29.19 17.24
CA THR A 228 -8.29 29.81 17.43
C THR A 228 -9.29 28.83 18.04
N VAL A 229 -9.22 27.55 17.66
CA VAL A 229 -10.06 26.50 18.25
C VAL A 229 -9.54 26.06 19.62
N ARG A 230 -8.20 25.91 19.76
CA ARG A 230 -7.56 25.49 21.02
C ARG A 230 -6.25 26.26 21.21
N PRO A 231 -6.21 27.31 22.04
CA PRO A 231 -5.05 28.21 22.19
C PRO A 231 -3.75 27.51 22.60
N ASN A 232 -3.81 26.49 23.47
CA ASN A 232 -2.64 25.79 24.01
C ASN A 232 -2.39 24.44 23.31
N LEU A 233 -2.85 24.26 22.07
CA LEU A 233 -2.60 23.04 21.30
C LEU A 233 -1.10 22.89 21.03
N PRO A 234 -0.46 21.75 21.38
CA PRO A 234 0.94 21.51 21.05
C PRO A 234 1.10 21.28 19.54
N ILE A 235 1.56 22.30 18.82
CA ILE A 235 1.73 22.25 17.37
C ILE A 235 3.22 22.12 17.05
N ARG A 236 3.57 21.10 16.30
CA ARG A 236 4.88 20.91 15.68
C ARG A 236 4.79 21.32 14.21
N GLU A 237 5.37 22.47 13.93
CA GLU A 237 5.44 23.01 12.58
C GLU A 237 6.59 22.33 11.81
N VAL A 238 6.31 21.76 10.64
CA VAL A 238 7.29 21.12 9.76
C VAL A 238 7.31 21.84 8.41
N ARG A 239 8.48 21.93 7.79
CA ARG A 239 8.67 22.57 6.48
C ARG A 239 9.25 21.59 5.47
N ALA A 240 8.71 21.61 4.26
CA ALA A 240 9.30 20.88 3.16
C ALA A 240 10.60 21.58 2.71
N SER A 241 11.74 21.01 3.10
CA SER A 241 13.06 21.40 2.59
C SER A 241 13.48 20.59 1.36
N GLN A 242 12.78 19.48 1.09
CA GLN A 242 13.06 18.52 0.00
C GLN A 242 11.78 18.21 -0.78
N GLY A 243 11.96 17.74 -2.03
CA GLY A 243 10.84 17.33 -2.87
C GLY A 243 10.03 16.18 -2.26
N LYS A 244 8.78 16.05 -2.67
CA LYS A 244 7.81 15.06 -2.16
C LYS A 244 8.33 13.61 -2.26
N ARG A 245 8.95 13.26 -3.38
CA ARG A 245 9.60 11.97 -3.59
C ARG A 245 10.62 11.65 -2.51
N VAL A 246 11.54 12.57 -2.25
CA VAL A 246 12.64 12.37 -1.29
C VAL A 246 12.12 12.20 0.15
N ARG A 247 10.96 12.74 0.47
CA ARG A 247 10.30 12.55 1.78
C ARG A 247 9.53 11.23 1.84
N ALA A 248 8.89 10.82 0.77
CA ALA A 248 8.05 9.64 0.70
C ALA A 248 8.87 8.32 0.62
N GLU A 249 9.97 8.30 -0.14
CA GLU A 249 10.82 7.11 -0.32
C GLU A 249 11.33 6.49 1.00
N PRO A 250 11.84 7.25 1.99
CA PRO A 250 12.26 6.65 3.26
C PRO A 250 11.10 6.01 4.04
N ILE A 251 9.89 6.57 3.95
CA ILE A 251 8.72 6.02 4.62
C ILE A 251 8.27 4.74 3.91
N SER A 252 8.26 4.72 2.56
CA SER A 252 7.98 3.51 1.78
C SER A 252 8.96 2.39 2.11
N ALA A 253 10.26 2.68 2.22
CA ALA A 253 11.27 1.70 2.64
C ALA A 253 11.02 1.13 4.04
N MET A 254 10.44 1.91 4.96
CA MET A 254 10.06 1.39 6.29
C MET A 254 8.85 0.45 6.23
N TYR A 255 7.92 0.63 5.28
CA TYR A 255 6.86 -0.35 5.01
C TYR A 255 7.46 -1.66 4.49
N GLU A 256 8.40 -1.60 3.52
CA GLU A 256 9.09 -2.78 3.00
C GLU A 256 9.87 -3.56 4.09
N GLN A 257 10.33 -2.86 5.12
CA GLN A 257 11.01 -3.45 6.28
C GLN A 257 10.03 -4.00 7.33
N GLY A 258 8.72 -3.91 7.12
CA GLY A 258 7.71 -4.30 8.10
C GLY A 258 7.71 -3.45 9.37
N ARG A 259 8.13 -2.19 9.27
CA ARG A 259 8.24 -1.28 10.41
C ARG A 259 7.08 -0.30 10.53
N ILE A 260 6.23 -0.19 9.51
CA ILE A 260 5.02 0.63 9.56
C ILE A 260 3.81 -0.26 9.31
N HIS A 261 2.80 -0.10 10.17
CA HIS A 261 1.62 -0.94 10.21
C HIS A 261 0.35 -0.10 10.16
N HIS A 262 -0.63 -0.54 9.39
CA HIS A 262 -1.99 -0.04 9.50
C HIS A 262 -2.75 -0.85 10.55
N VAL A 263 -3.29 -0.18 11.57
CA VAL A 263 -4.14 -0.80 12.60
C VAL A 263 -5.59 -0.61 12.17
N GLY A 264 -6.03 -1.47 11.27
CA GLY A 264 -7.32 -1.36 10.59
C GLY A 264 -7.18 -1.07 9.10
N VAL A 265 -8.28 -0.70 8.46
CA VAL A 265 -8.37 -0.41 7.02
C VAL A 265 -8.68 1.06 6.80
N PHE A 266 -7.89 1.73 5.94
CA PHE A 266 -8.03 3.15 5.61
C PHE A 266 -8.14 3.30 4.10
N GLU A 267 -9.33 3.00 3.56
CA GLU A 267 -9.55 2.79 2.12
C GLU A 267 -9.07 3.94 1.25
N GLU A 268 -9.39 5.18 1.63
CA GLU A 268 -9.04 6.36 0.85
C GLU A 268 -7.54 6.69 0.95
N LEU A 269 -6.94 6.56 2.14
CA LEU A 269 -5.50 6.70 2.34
C LEU A 269 -4.74 5.63 1.54
N GLU A 270 -5.13 4.37 1.66
CA GLU A 270 -4.48 3.25 0.97
C GLU A 270 -4.61 3.35 -0.55
N THR A 271 -5.74 3.88 -1.03
CA THR A 271 -5.91 4.20 -2.45
C THR A 271 -4.92 5.26 -2.89
N GLN A 272 -4.75 6.34 -2.12
CA GLN A 272 -3.77 7.38 -2.44
C GLN A 272 -2.33 6.84 -2.44
N LEU A 273 -1.98 6.01 -1.46
CA LEU A 273 -0.65 5.38 -1.38
C LEU A 273 -0.35 4.51 -2.60
N THR A 274 -1.29 3.68 -3.03
CA THR A 274 -1.09 2.68 -4.08
C THR A 274 -1.35 3.19 -5.49
N THR A 275 -1.80 4.44 -5.64
CA THR A 275 -2.05 5.05 -6.95
C THR A 275 -1.15 6.25 -7.26
N TRP A 276 -0.59 6.89 -6.24
CA TRP A 276 0.30 8.02 -6.45
C TRP A 276 1.70 7.58 -6.87
N THR A 277 2.22 8.25 -7.90
CA THR A 277 3.61 8.09 -8.34
C THR A 277 4.40 9.37 -8.08
N PRO A 278 5.72 9.29 -7.81
CA PRO A 278 6.56 10.48 -7.65
C PRO A 278 6.58 11.42 -8.87
N GLU A 279 6.13 10.94 -10.02
CA GLU A 279 6.10 11.66 -11.31
C GLU A 279 4.82 12.52 -11.46
N ASP A 280 3.78 12.26 -10.64
CA ASP A 280 2.50 12.97 -10.72
C ASP A 280 2.57 14.44 -10.28
N GLY A 281 3.70 14.91 -9.81
CA GLY A 281 3.99 16.31 -9.47
C GLY A 281 3.24 16.83 -8.24
N LYS A 282 1.97 16.43 -8.02
CA LYS A 282 1.17 16.76 -6.84
C LYS A 282 0.84 15.47 -6.09
N SER A 283 1.28 15.38 -4.82
CA SER A 283 0.84 14.28 -3.96
C SER A 283 -0.53 14.56 -3.35
N PRO A 284 -1.29 13.51 -3.05
CA PRO A 284 -2.56 13.60 -2.34
C PRO A 284 -2.37 13.96 -0.86
N ASP A 285 -3.35 14.65 -0.30
CA ASP A 285 -3.24 15.29 1.03
C ASP A 285 -3.16 14.26 2.18
N ARG A 286 -3.84 13.09 2.09
CA ARG A 286 -3.73 12.00 3.08
C ARG A 286 -2.34 11.38 3.10
N LEU A 287 -1.78 11.12 1.91
CA LEU A 287 -0.43 10.59 1.76
C LEU A 287 0.60 11.53 2.37
N ASP A 288 0.52 12.83 2.07
CA ASP A 288 1.43 13.83 2.63
C ASP A 288 1.31 13.92 4.16
N ALA A 289 0.08 13.90 4.71
CA ALA A 289 -0.14 13.86 6.15
C ALA A 289 0.49 12.62 6.80
N LEU A 290 0.30 11.42 6.21
CA LEU A 290 0.95 10.19 6.69
C LEU A 290 2.47 10.31 6.68
N VAL A 291 3.05 10.78 5.59
CA VAL A 291 4.50 10.94 5.44
C VAL A 291 5.05 11.90 6.49
N TRP A 292 4.38 13.02 6.78
CA TRP A 292 4.78 13.93 7.83
C TRP A 292 4.68 13.32 9.23
N GLY A 293 3.59 12.61 9.53
CA GLY A 293 3.41 11.94 10.82
C GLY A 293 4.49 10.90 11.08
N MET A 294 4.75 10.02 10.11
CA MET A 294 5.77 8.99 10.24
C MET A 294 7.19 9.56 10.26
N SER A 295 7.46 10.63 9.51
CA SER A 295 8.76 11.32 9.54
C SER A 295 9.03 11.92 10.92
N GLU A 296 8.06 12.61 11.53
CA GLU A 296 8.19 13.16 12.88
C GLU A 296 8.44 12.08 13.92
N LEU A 297 7.74 10.93 13.81
CA LEU A 297 7.85 9.85 14.78
C LEU A 297 9.15 9.04 14.63
N LEU A 298 9.55 8.71 13.40
CA LEU A 298 10.58 7.69 13.13
C LEU A 298 11.90 8.27 12.65
N GLN A 299 11.90 9.39 11.89
CA GLN A 299 13.13 9.97 11.37
C GLN A 299 13.80 10.92 12.36
N HIS A 300 13.04 11.75 13.08
CA HIS A 300 13.61 12.72 14.05
C HIS A 300 14.10 12.06 15.36
N SER A 301 13.62 10.83 15.65
CA SER A 301 14.09 10.10 16.83
C SER A 301 15.31 9.18 16.58
N GLY A 302 15.58 8.82 15.34
CA GLY A 302 16.64 7.89 14.95
C GLY A 302 17.86 8.57 14.33
N ALA A 303 17.68 9.62 13.53
CA ALA A 303 18.80 10.31 12.88
C ALA A 303 19.75 10.95 13.89
N SER A 304 19.26 11.49 14.99
CA SER A 304 20.10 12.01 16.09
C SER A 304 20.80 10.88 16.85
N ALA A 305 20.15 9.73 17.07
CA ALA A 305 20.76 8.58 17.72
C ALA A 305 21.73 7.84 16.79
N PHE A 306 21.41 7.74 15.49
CA PHE A 306 22.27 7.10 14.50
C PHE A 306 23.49 7.99 14.15
N LEU A 307 23.30 9.29 13.97
CA LEU A 307 24.37 10.26 13.79
C LEU A 307 25.22 10.42 15.05
N ASN A 308 24.63 10.37 16.24
CA ASN A 308 25.39 10.35 17.50
C ASN A 308 26.09 9.02 17.77
N ALA A 309 25.57 7.88 17.26
CA ALA A 309 26.23 6.59 17.37
C ALA A 309 27.37 6.40 16.35
N TYR A 310 27.32 7.12 15.21
CA TYR A 310 28.31 7.04 14.12
C TYR A 310 28.89 8.43 13.79
N ALA A 311 29.27 9.19 14.81
CA ALA A 311 29.67 10.58 14.63
C ALA A 311 31.14 10.73 14.17
N LYS A 312 31.89 9.66 14.00
CA LYS A 312 33.25 9.70 13.45
C LYS A 312 33.29 9.10 12.04
N LEU A 313 33.40 9.97 11.03
CA LEU A 313 33.68 9.54 9.65
C LEU A 313 35.21 9.43 9.51
N CYS A 314 35.67 8.23 9.15
CA CYS A 314 37.09 8.03 8.75
C CYS A 314 37.33 8.71 7.40
N SER A 315 38.55 9.11 7.14
CA SER A 315 39.01 9.63 5.84
C SER A 315 38.76 8.66 4.66
N CYS A 316 38.54 7.36 4.95
CA CYS A 316 38.12 6.37 3.97
C CYS A 316 36.58 6.38 3.69
N GLY A 317 35.82 7.25 4.35
CA GLY A 317 34.36 7.35 4.20
C GLY A 317 33.58 6.36 5.07
N PHE A 318 34.20 5.50 5.85
CA PHE A 318 33.51 4.52 6.69
C PHE A 318 33.00 5.17 7.99
N PRO A 319 31.69 5.03 8.33
CA PRO A 319 31.13 5.54 9.57
C PRO A 319 31.53 4.66 10.76
N ASN A 320 32.05 5.27 11.85
CA ASN A 320 32.48 4.59 13.06
C ASN A 320 31.70 5.12 14.27
N ARG A 321 31.60 4.35 15.34
CA ARG A 321 30.95 4.77 16.58
C ARG A 321 31.78 5.83 17.29
N HIS A 322 31.17 6.69 18.08
CA HIS A 322 31.87 7.70 18.88
C HIS A 322 32.95 7.13 19.82
N ALA A 323 32.73 5.91 20.30
CA ALA A 323 33.66 5.20 21.19
C ALA A 323 34.82 4.54 20.46
N ASP A 324 34.76 4.44 19.13
CA ASP A 324 35.83 3.76 18.38
C ASP A 324 37.06 4.66 18.28
N THR A 325 38.18 4.10 18.54
CA THR A 325 39.50 4.76 18.43
C THR A 325 40.22 4.43 17.13
N VAL A 326 39.73 3.39 16.44
CA VAL A 326 40.29 2.88 15.18
C VAL A 326 39.18 2.59 14.21
N CYS A 327 39.37 2.93 12.93
CA CYS A 327 38.35 2.67 11.88
C CYS A 327 38.19 1.16 11.66
N GLY A 328 36.96 0.68 11.74
CA GLY A 328 36.61 -0.73 11.53
C GLY A 328 36.82 -1.24 10.09
N SER A 329 37.00 -0.34 9.11
CA SER A 329 37.21 -0.69 7.70
C SER A 329 38.71 -0.68 7.30
N CYS A 330 39.44 0.39 7.64
CA CYS A 330 40.82 0.58 7.16
C CYS A 330 41.87 0.55 8.24
N GLY A 331 41.51 0.42 9.52
CA GLY A 331 42.43 0.34 10.65
C GLY A 331 43.10 1.67 11.05
N LEU A 332 42.77 2.79 10.43
CA LEU A 332 43.35 4.09 10.79
C LEU A 332 42.77 4.60 12.11
N GLY A 333 43.64 5.25 12.91
CA GLY A 333 43.21 5.94 14.12
C GLY A 333 42.18 7.03 13.82
N LEU A 334 41.13 7.09 14.64
CA LEU A 334 40.08 8.10 14.55
C LEU A 334 40.43 9.24 15.55
N THR A 335 40.67 10.43 15.01
CA THR A 335 40.85 11.62 15.86
C THR A 335 39.50 12.06 16.45
N ALA A 336 39.54 12.60 17.67
CA ALA A 336 38.38 13.03 18.44
C ALA A 336 37.63 14.18 17.77
#